data_feae2e633c84031e5ab544a0b1822aff
#
_entry.id   feae2e633c84031e5ab544a0b1822aff
#
_cell.length_a   1.000
_cell.length_b   1.000
_cell.length_c   1.000
_cell.angle_alpha   90.00
_cell.angle_beta   90.00
_cell.angle_gamma   90.00
#
_symmetry.space_group_name_H-M   'P 1'
#
loop_
_entity.id
_entity.type
_entity.pdbx_description
1 polymer ?
#
loop_
_entity_poly.entity_id
_entity_poly.type
_entity_poly.pdbx_seq_one_letter_code
_entity_poly.pdbx_strand_id
1 'polypeptide(L)'
;HFKQDKRIKFVGTVYDQELLKKIRENAYAYFHGHTVGGTNPSLIEALGSTDLNLLVDVGFNQEVAKDTALYWNRSQGSLAQLINKVDNIENDKIIELGKKAKERVSKEYTWKKICDKYEKVFVK
;
A
#
# COMPACT_ATOMS: atom_id res chain seq x y z
N HIS A 1 -10.43 -11.50 -20.89
CA HIS A 1 -11.42 -11.91 -19.91
C HIS A 1 -11.89 -10.77 -19.03
N PHE A 2 -10.98 -10.10 -18.32
CA PHE A 2 -11.32 -8.98 -17.46
C PHE A 2 -11.67 -7.70 -18.21
N LYS A 3 -11.27 -7.56 -19.46
CA LYS A 3 -11.56 -6.38 -20.28
C LYS A 3 -13.06 -6.19 -20.56
N GLN A 4 -13.85 -7.26 -20.42
CA GLN A 4 -15.30 -7.19 -20.65
C GLN A 4 -16.09 -6.78 -19.42
N ASP A 5 -15.49 -6.77 -18.24
CA ASP A 5 -16.16 -6.35 -17.01
C ASP A 5 -16.08 -4.84 -16.86
N LYS A 6 -17.23 -4.18 -16.91
CA LYS A 6 -17.34 -2.72 -16.83
C LYS A 6 -16.85 -2.15 -15.49
N ARG A 7 -16.77 -2.98 -14.46
CA ARG A 7 -16.27 -2.56 -13.14
C ARG A 7 -14.75 -2.45 -13.13
N ILE A 8 -14.07 -3.10 -14.07
CA ILE A 8 -12.62 -3.10 -14.17
C ILE A 8 -12.22 -2.09 -15.26
N LYS A 9 -11.44 -1.08 -14.86
CA LYS A 9 -10.98 -0.03 -15.76
C LYS A 9 -9.47 -0.05 -15.86
N PHE A 10 -8.96 -0.24 -17.08
CA PHE A 10 -7.53 -0.21 -17.37
C PHE A 10 -7.16 1.20 -17.84
N VAL A 11 -6.63 1.99 -16.91
CA VAL A 11 -6.36 3.41 -17.17
C VAL A 11 -4.98 3.68 -17.75
N GLY A 12 -4.16 2.63 -17.91
CA GLY A 12 -2.80 2.78 -18.42
C GLY A 12 -1.87 3.43 -17.40
N THR A 13 -0.74 3.92 -17.89
CA THR A 13 0.26 4.57 -17.03
C THR A 13 -0.17 5.99 -16.71
N VAL A 14 -0.11 6.36 -15.43
CA VAL A 14 -0.43 7.71 -14.97
C VAL A 14 0.87 8.40 -14.57
N TYR A 15 1.27 9.42 -15.34
CA TYR A 15 2.49 10.18 -15.08
C TYR A 15 2.27 11.40 -14.19
N ASP A 16 1.02 11.87 -14.07
CA ASP A 16 0.67 13.00 -13.21
C ASP A 16 0.62 12.52 -11.75
N GLN A 17 1.59 12.94 -10.96
CA GLN A 17 1.73 12.51 -9.58
C GLN A 17 0.58 13.00 -8.69
N GLU A 18 0.06 14.19 -8.95
CA GLU A 18 -1.08 14.71 -8.20
C GLU A 18 -2.36 13.93 -8.48
N LEU A 19 -2.59 13.57 -9.74
CA LEU A 19 -3.73 12.76 -10.12
C LEU A 19 -3.63 11.37 -9.52
N LEU A 20 -2.46 10.75 -9.55
CA LEU A 20 -2.22 9.43 -8.97
C LEU A 20 -2.46 9.46 -7.46
N LYS A 21 -2.01 10.50 -6.79
CA LYS A 21 -2.26 10.70 -5.35
C LYS A 21 -3.75 10.79 -5.06
N LYS A 22 -4.50 11.56 -5.85
CA LYS A 22 -5.96 11.69 -5.70
C LYS A 22 -6.67 10.37 -5.90
N ILE A 23 -6.25 9.57 -6.88
CA ILE A 23 -6.81 8.25 -7.11
C ILE A 23 -6.61 7.38 -5.87
N ARG A 24 -5.41 7.40 -5.29
CA ARG A 24 -5.10 6.62 -4.09
C ARG A 24 -5.86 7.12 -2.86
N GLU A 25 -6.00 8.43 -2.69
CA GLU A 25 -6.73 9.01 -1.55
C GLU A 25 -8.21 8.67 -1.59
N ASN A 26 -8.80 8.54 -2.76
CA ASN A 26 -10.22 8.26 -2.95
C ASN A 26 -10.51 6.77 -3.12
N ALA A 27 -9.50 5.92 -3.18
CA ALA A 27 -9.69 4.48 -3.30
C ALA A 27 -10.16 3.89 -1.97
N TYR A 28 -11.05 2.91 -2.06
CA TYR A 28 -11.49 2.14 -0.89
C TYR A 28 -10.33 1.31 -0.33
N ALA A 29 -9.56 0.69 -1.22
CA ALA A 29 -8.43 -0.14 -0.83
C ALA A 29 -7.37 -0.14 -1.92
N TYR A 30 -6.13 -0.41 -1.52
CA TYR A 30 -4.99 -0.59 -2.40
C TYR A 30 -4.43 -2.00 -2.26
N PHE A 31 -4.20 -2.67 -3.38
CA PHE A 31 -3.61 -4.02 -3.42
C PHE A 31 -2.15 -3.93 -3.84
N HIS A 32 -1.28 -4.56 -3.07
CA HIS A 32 0.14 -4.61 -3.37
C HIS A 32 0.63 -6.05 -3.39
N GLY A 33 0.89 -6.56 -4.59
CA GLY A 33 1.28 -7.95 -4.81
C GLY A 33 2.76 -8.18 -5.06
N HIS A 34 3.60 -7.17 -4.94
CA HIS A 34 5.04 -7.31 -5.17
C HIS A 34 5.68 -8.15 -4.08
N THR A 35 6.50 -9.12 -4.48
CA THR A 35 7.12 -10.08 -3.59
C THR A 35 8.64 -9.99 -3.53
N VAL A 36 9.26 -9.21 -4.42
CA VAL A 36 10.71 -9.08 -4.51
C VAL A 36 11.12 -7.62 -4.66
N GLY A 37 12.34 -7.32 -4.31
CA GLY A 37 12.94 -5.99 -4.45
C GLY A 37 13.11 -5.25 -3.14
N GLY A 38 13.65 -4.05 -3.18
CA GLY A 38 13.83 -3.16 -2.04
C GLY A 38 12.56 -2.42 -1.67
N THR A 39 12.66 -1.42 -0.81
CA THR A 39 11.52 -0.58 -0.44
C THR A 39 10.83 -0.03 -1.70
N ASN A 40 9.57 -0.35 -1.88
CA ASN A 40 8.82 0.01 -3.08
C ASN A 40 8.19 1.39 -2.90
N PRO A 41 8.54 2.40 -3.73
CA PRO A 41 7.95 3.73 -3.62
C PRO A 41 6.43 3.73 -3.73
N SER A 42 5.86 2.87 -4.57
CA SER A 42 4.40 2.77 -4.72
C SER A 42 3.72 2.35 -3.42
N LEU A 43 4.33 1.44 -2.66
CA LEU A 43 3.79 1.01 -1.37
C LEU A 43 3.81 2.16 -0.37
N ILE A 44 4.91 2.89 -0.28
CA ILE A 44 5.04 4.03 0.63
C ILE A 44 4.02 5.11 0.27
N GLU A 45 3.86 5.42 -1.00
CA GLU A 45 2.88 6.39 -1.48
C GLU A 45 1.45 5.96 -1.16
N ALA A 46 1.14 4.67 -1.33
CA ALA A 46 -0.19 4.15 -1.01
C ALA A 46 -0.46 4.20 0.50
N LEU A 47 0.51 3.83 1.33
CA LEU A 47 0.37 3.92 2.79
C LEU A 47 0.14 5.36 3.24
N GLY A 48 0.73 6.32 2.53
CA GLY A 48 0.56 7.74 2.83
C GLY A 48 -0.74 8.35 2.29
N SER A 49 -1.47 7.64 1.45
CA SER A 49 -2.64 8.19 0.75
C SER A 49 -3.91 7.37 0.93
N THR A 50 -3.81 6.04 0.94
CA THR A 50 -4.96 5.14 1.00
C THR A 50 -5.14 4.61 2.43
N ASP A 51 -6.37 4.61 2.93
CA ASP A 51 -6.64 4.17 4.30
C ASP A 51 -6.49 2.66 4.47
N LEU A 52 -6.97 1.87 3.51
CA LEU A 52 -6.95 0.42 3.59
C LEU A 52 -5.97 -0.16 2.59
N ASN A 53 -4.89 -0.73 3.08
CA ASN A 53 -3.86 -1.34 2.25
C ASN A 53 -3.83 -2.84 2.46
N LEU A 54 -3.93 -3.60 1.37
CA LEU A 54 -3.94 -5.06 1.36
C LEU A 54 -2.66 -5.53 0.68
N LEU A 55 -1.78 -6.18 1.43
CA LEU A 55 -0.43 -6.52 1.00
C LEU A 55 -0.22 -8.02 0.99
N VAL A 56 0.53 -8.52 0.01
CA VAL A 56 0.98 -9.90 0.07
C VAL A 56 1.94 -10.06 1.24
N ASP A 57 1.77 -11.16 1.99
CA ASP A 57 2.54 -11.42 3.22
C ASP A 57 3.94 -11.91 2.88
N VAL A 58 4.86 -10.97 2.71
CA VAL A 58 6.29 -11.23 2.57
C VAL A 58 7.03 -10.30 3.53
N GLY A 59 8.17 -10.74 4.04
CA GLY A 59 8.92 -10.02 5.07
C GLY A 59 9.19 -8.56 4.76
N PHE A 60 9.45 -8.26 3.52
CA PHE A 60 9.66 -6.95 2.95
C PHE A 60 8.46 -6.00 3.15
N ASN A 61 7.25 -6.45 2.78
CA ASN A 61 6.03 -5.65 2.97
C ASN A 61 5.71 -5.49 4.46
N GLN A 62 5.95 -6.53 5.25
CA GLN A 62 5.78 -6.48 6.70
C GLN A 62 6.71 -5.47 7.36
N GLU A 63 7.95 -5.39 6.88
CA GLU A 63 8.93 -4.44 7.41
C GLU A 63 8.50 -2.99 7.13
N VAL A 64 7.94 -2.73 5.96
CA VAL A 64 7.50 -1.39 5.59
C VAL A 64 6.22 -0.99 6.31
N ALA A 65 5.19 -1.81 6.26
CA ALA A 65 3.84 -1.44 6.73
C ALA A 65 3.54 -1.88 8.15
N LYS A 66 4.16 -2.95 8.63
CA LYS A 66 3.92 -3.51 9.98
C LYS A 66 2.43 -3.72 10.24
N ASP A 67 1.89 -3.15 11.31
CA ASP A 67 0.50 -3.32 11.72
C ASP A 67 -0.46 -2.30 11.08
N THR A 68 -0.01 -1.55 10.08
CA THR A 68 -0.81 -0.52 9.42
C THR A 68 -1.56 -1.01 8.20
N ALA A 69 -1.45 -2.30 7.87
CA ALA A 69 -2.07 -2.90 6.69
C ALA A 69 -2.56 -4.29 7.01
N LEU A 70 -3.33 -4.87 6.11
CA LEU A 70 -3.77 -6.25 6.19
C LEU A 70 -3.01 -7.09 5.15
N TYR A 71 -2.86 -8.38 5.42
CA TYR A 71 -1.99 -9.25 4.62
C TYR A 71 -2.70 -10.50 4.14
N TRP A 72 -2.34 -10.98 2.94
CA TRP A 72 -2.72 -12.31 2.46
C TRP A 72 -1.47 -13.09 2.09
N ASN A 73 -1.53 -14.42 2.18
CA ASN A 73 -0.42 -15.25 1.74
C ASN A 73 -0.72 -15.82 0.34
N ARG A 74 0.25 -16.50 -0.24
CA ARG A 74 0.12 -17.05 -1.61
C ARG A 74 -0.71 -18.32 -1.69
N SER A 75 -1.25 -18.80 -0.58
CA SER A 75 -2.10 -19.98 -0.58
C SER A 75 -3.39 -19.70 -1.33
N GLN A 76 -3.89 -20.73 -2.01
CA GLN A 76 -5.13 -20.61 -2.75
C GLN A 76 -6.27 -20.19 -1.81
N GLY A 77 -7.02 -19.18 -2.22
CA GLY A 77 -8.15 -18.69 -1.46
C GLY A 77 -7.80 -17.65 -0.38
N SER A 78 -6.53 -17.45 -0.05
CA SER A 78 -6.14 -16.49 1.00
C SER A 78 -6.58 -15.07 0.67
N LEU A 79 -6.36 -14.62 -0.56
CA LEU A 79 -6.78 -13.27 -0.99
C LEU A 79 -8.29 -13.12 -0.96
N ALA A 80 -9.02 -14.15 -1.43
CA ALA A 80 -10.48 -14.13 -1.39
C ALA A 80 -11.01 -14.05 0.04
N GLN A 81 -10.40 -14.78 0.97
CA GLN A 81 -10.76 -14.72 2.38
C GLN A 81 -10.51 -13.34 2.96
N LEU A 82 -9.40 -12.70 2.59
CA LEU A 82 -9.09 -11.34 3.04
C LEU A 82 -10.12 -10.34 2.49
N ILE A 83 -10.49 -10.45 1.23
CA ILE A 83 -11.51 -9.59 0.62
C ILE A 83 -12.85 -9.73 1.35
N ASN A 84 -13.26 -10.96 1.66
CA ASN A 84 -14.48 -11.20 2.42
C ASN A 84 -14.41 -10.62 3.82
N LYS A 85 -13.28 -10.72 4.48
CA LYS A 85 -13.05 -10.12 5.79
C LYS A 85 -13.15 -8.60 5.73
N VAL A 86 -12.58 -8.01 4.70
CA VAL A 86 -12.59 -6.55 4.49
C VAL A 86 -14.01 -6.03 4.29
N ASP A 87 -14.86 -6.76 3.56
CA ASP A 87 -16.25 -6.37 3.36
C ASP A 87 -17.03 -6.27 4.67
N ASN A 88 -16.57 -6.93 5.73
CA ASN A 88 -17.21 -6.94 7.03
C ASN A 88 -16.48 -6.09 8.09
N ILE A 89 -15.41 -5.40 7.70
CA ILE A 89 -14.68 -4.51 8.60
C ILE A 89 -15.44 -3.19 8.77
N GLU A 90 -15.54 -2.72 10.02
CA GLU A 90 -16.14 -1.44 10.32
C GLU A 90 -15.31 -0.27 9.78
N ASN A 91 -15.98 0.78 9.32
CA ASN A 91 -15.32 1.96 8.76
C ASN A 91 -14.34 2.59 9.76
N ASP A 92 -14.66 2.57 11.05
CA ASP A 92 -13.79 3.12 12.09
C ASP A 92 -12.42 2.44 12.13
N LYS A 93 -12.39 1.12 11.91
CA LYS A 93 -11.14 0.35 11.84
C LYS A 93 -10.33 0.70 10.60
N ILE A 94 -10.99 0.92 9.47
CA ILE A 94 -10.34 1.32 8.23
C ILE A 94 -9.69 2.70 8.40
N ILE A 95 -10.40 3.63 9.00
CA ILE A 95 -9.89 4.97 9.28
C ILE A 95 -8.70 4.90 10.24
N GLU A 96 -8.77 4.06 11.27
CA GLU A 96 -7.67 3.86 12.21
C GLU A 96 -6.43 3.30 11.53
N LEU A 97 -6.57 2.28 10.68
CA LEU A 97 -5.47 1.71 9.91
C LEU A 97 -4.83 2.77 9.01
N GLY A 98 -5.66 3.56 8.32
CA GLY A 98 -5.18 4.63 7.45
C GLY A 98 -4.40 5.68 8.22
N LYS A 99 -4.89 6.05 9.39
CA LYS A 99 -4.22 7.00 10.27
C LYS A 99 -2.85 6.50 10.71
N LYS A 100 -2.78 5.25 11.13
CA LYS A 100 -1.51 4.61 11.50
C LYS A 100 -0.55 4.52 10.33
N ALA A 101 -1.05 4.19 9.13
CA ALA A 101 -0.22 4.10 7.93
C ALA A 101 0.39 5.45 7.59
N LYS A 102 -0.41 6.51 7.62
CA LYS A 102 0.05 7.88 7.32
C LYS A 102 1.07 8.36 8.34
N GLU A 103 0.85 8.07 9.62
CA GLU A 103 1.80 8.39 10.69
C GLU A 103 3.13 7.67 10.49
N ARG A 104 3.07 6.38 10.15
CA ARG A 104 4.29 5.61 9.91
C ARG A 104 5.10 6.16 8.75
N VAL A 105 4.45 6.48 7.62
CA VAL A 105 5.12 7.08 6.46
C VAL A 105 5.75 8.41 6.84
N SER A 106 5.02 9.23 7.57
CA SER A 106 5.50 10.54 8.02
C SER A 106 6.74 10.44 8.92
N LYS A 107 6.79 9.42 9.80
CA LYS A 107 7.90 9.25 10.74
C LYS A 107 9.10 8.53 10.14
N GLU A 108 8.88 7.48 9.35
CA GLU A 108 9.94 6.57 8.93
C GLU A 108 10.40 6.78 7.49
N TYR A 109 9.54 7.33 6.64
CA TYR A 109 9.77 7.42 5.20
C TYR A 109 9.65 8.85 4.68
N THR A 110 9.99 9.85 5.50
CA THR A 110 10.07 11.22 5.03
C THR A 110 11.23 11.35 4.05
N TRP A 111 11.13 12.30 3.13
CA TRP A 111 12.19 12.55 2.17
C TRP A 111 13.53 12.80 2.85
N LYS A 112 13.50 13.52 3.97
CA LYS A 112 14.71 13.78 4.76
C LYS A 112 15.37 12.51 5.27
N LYS A 113 14.57 11.58 5.83
CA LYS A 113 15.11 10.30 6.34
C LYS A 113 15.66 9.44 5.22
N ILE A 114 15.03 9.44 4.06
CA ILE A 114 15.51 8.72 2.89
C ILE A 114 16.86 9.30 2.45
N CYS A 115 16.98 10.61 2.39
CA CYS A 115 18.24 11.28 2.05
C CYS A 115 19.34 10.97 3.07
N ASP A 116 19.01 11.00 4.37
CA ASP A 116 19.96 10.67 5.43
C ASP A 116 20.49 9.24 5.29
N LYS A 117 19.64 8.29 4.94
CA LYS A 117 20.04 6.90 4.70
C LYS A 117 20.99 6.79 3.51
N TYR A 118 20.73 7.53 2.45
CA TYR A 118 21.61 7.55 1.29
C TYR A 118 22.98 8.18 1.63
N GLU A 119 23.00 9.25 2.39
CA GLU A 119 24.23 9.86 2.85
C GLU A 119 25.10 8.88 3.63
N LYS A 120 24.50 8.12 4.54
CA LYS A 120 25.23 7.10 5.32
C LYS A 120 25.86 6.03 4.44
N VAL A 121 25.27 5.74 3.29
CA VAL A 121 25.81 4.76 2.34
C VAL A 121 26.97 5.35 1.54
N PHE A 122 26.88 6.63 1.17
CA PHE A 122 27.87 7.26 0.29
C PHE A 122 29.04 7.93 1.01
N VAL A 123 28.92 8.23 2.27
CA VAL A 123 29.94 8.99 3.04
C VAL A 123 30.82 8.09 3.91
N LYS A 124 30.75 6.82 3.72
CA LYS A 124 31.63 5.89 4.46
C LYS A 124 33.12 6.16 4.16
#